data_7d3aa0f540e7a51ff72c9060feb16aba
#
_entry.id   7d3aa0f540e7a51ff72c9060feb16aba
#
_cell.length_a   1.000
_cell.length_b   1.000
_cell.length_c   1.000
_cell.angle_alpha   90.00
_cell.angle_beta   90.00
_cell.angle_gamma   90.00
#
_symmetry.space_group_name_H-M   'P 1'
#
loop_
_entity.id
_entity.type
_entity.pdbx_description
1 polymer ?
#
loop_
_entity_poly.entity_id
_entity_poly.type
_entity_poly.pdbx_seq_one_letter_code
_entity_poly.pdbx_strand_id
1 'polypeptide(L)'
;MVANYLAARGVSHLDMLVLTHPDMDHVGDAGVLMSQVPVRLLVTTPMAGETTIVKSLTANVARWQAVMAPNHLRVGPLKFDVVAPASASGETNAESLVLYGKIGDSQWLFTGDTTKEVEQAQLVPQHLQADFLKVSHHGSKTASDFAFIQALNPQLALISAGRNNRYGHPHQETLATLQALHIPALNTATSGMIWVDATPKAHVVNTFIRK
;
A
#
# COMPACT_ATOMS: atom_id res chain seq x y z
N MET A 1 -0.16 12.83 11.76
CA MET A 1 0.71 11.75 12.33
C MET A 1 1.92 11.48 11.44
N VAL A 2 1.76 11.23 10.14
CA VAL A 2 2.86 10.94 9.18
C VAL A 2 3.86 12.10 9.10
N ALA A 3 3.39 13.34 8.95
CA ALA A 3 4.27 14.52 8.87
C ALA A 3 5.18 14.66 10.09
N ASN A 4 4.66 14.45 11.31
CA ASN A 4 5.47 14.50 12.53
C ASN A 4 6.55 13.40 12.57
N TYR A 5 6.22 12.20 12.07
CA TYR A 5 7.21 11.14 11.97
C TYR A 5 8.31 11.49 10.96
N LEU A 6 7.96 12.01 9.80
CA LEU A 6 8.92 12.45 8.79
C LEU A 6 9.83 13.56 9.32
N ALA A 7 9.25 14.57 9.99
CA ALA A 7 10.01 15.64 10.61
C ALA A 7 10.99 15.11 11.68
N ALA A 8 10.56 14.19 12.55
CA ALA A 8 11.41 13.56 13.56
C ALA A 8 12.55 12.73 12.95
N ARG A 9 12.40 12.27 11.69
CA ARG A 9 13.44 11.56 10.94
C ARG A 9 14.30 12.48 10.07
N GLY A 10 14.10 13.81 10.14
CA GLY A 10 14.83 14.78 9.35
C GLY A 10 14.48 14.79 7.85
N VAL A 11 13.32 14.21 7.49
CA VAL A 11 12.86 14.18 6.09
C VAL A 11 12.26 15.54 5.74
N SER A 12 12.94 16.28 4.86
CA SER A 12 12.56 17.64 4.45
C SER A 12 11.64 17.67 3.22
N HIS A 13 11.53 16.58 2.47
CA HIS A 13 10.66 16.45 1.29
C HIS A 13 10.42 14.97 0.98
N LEU A 14 9.39 14.70 0.20
CA LEU A 14 9.13 13.40 -0.41
C LEU A 14 9.47 13.46 -1.91
N ASP A 15 10.30 12.54 -2.38
CA ASP A 15 10.58 12.43 -3.81
C ASP A 15 9.33 11.94 -4.58
N MET A 16 8.54 11.08 -3.94
CA MET A 16 7.29 10.56 -4.51
C MET A 16 6.25 10.31 -3.41
N LEU A 17 5.01 10.68 -3.68
CA LEU A 17 3.83 10.28 -2.94
C LEU A 17 2.91 9.50 -3.89
N VAL A 18 2.54 8.28 -3.52
CA VAL A 18 1.60 7.45 -4.29
C VAL A 18 0.27 7.40 -3.56
N LEU A 19 -0.79 7.81 -4.23
CA LEU A 19 -2.18 7.64 -3.80
C LEU A 19 -2.78 6.50 -4.61
N THR A 20 -3.04 5.38 -3.98
CA THR A 20 -3.42 4.14 -4.67
C THR A 20 -4.79 4.22 -5.31
N HIS A 21 -5.75 4.86 -4.64
CA HIS A 21 -7.13 5.07 -5.09
C HIS A 21 -7.76 6.27 -4.34
N PRO A 22 -8.94 6.78 -4.73
CA PRO A 22 -9.44 8.07 -4.25
C PRO A 22 -10.20 8.05 -2.93
N ASP A 23 -10.31 6.92 -2.24
CA ASP A 23 -11.11 6.83 -1.02
C ASP A 23 -10.49 7.65 0.13
N MET A 24 -11.37 8.23 0.97
CA MET A 24 -11.00 9.25 1.95
C MET A 24 -9.99 8.79 3.00
N ASP A 25 -9.96 7.53 3.34
CA ASP A 25 -8.97 6.94 4.25
C ASP A 25 -7.58 6.78 3.61
N HIS A 26 -7.48 6.96 2.29
CA HIS A 26 -6.22 6.97 1.53
C HIS A 26 -5.79 8.37 1.08
N VAL A 27 -6.71 9.26 0.74
CA VAL A 27 -6.36 10.60 0.21
C VAL A 27 -6.71 11.74 1.16
N GLY A 28 -7.53 11.51 2.19
CA GLY A 28 -8.07 12.59 3.02
C GLY A 28 -7.02 13.46 3.71
N ASP A 29 -5.95 12.85 4.20
CA ASP A 29 -4.85 13.55 4.88
C ASP A 29 -3.72 14.00 3.94
N ALA A 30 -3.78 13.67 2.65
CA ALA A 30 -2.70 13.96 1.70
C ALA A 30 -2.43 15.47 1.58
N GLY A 31 -3.49 16.30 1.54
CA GLY A 31 -3.36 17.76 1.50
C GLY A 31 -2.66 18.34 2.73
N VAL A 32 -2.99 17.81 3.92
CA VAL A 32 -2.33 18.20 5.18
C VAL A 32 -0.86 17.78 5.17
N LEU A 33 -0.56 16.57 4.71
CA LEU A 33 0.83 16.11 4.57
C LEU A 33 1.60 17.02 3.61
N MET A 34 1.06 17.29 2.42
CA MET A 34 1.72 18.09 1.38
C MET A 34 1.90 19.56 1.78
N SER A 35 1.05 20.10 2.66
CA SER A 35 1.24 21.46 3.21
C SER A 35 2.42 21.57 4.18
N GLN A 36 2.87 20.46 4.77
CA GLN A 36 3.95 20.40 5.75
C GLN A 36 5.24 19.81 5.17
N VAL A 37 5.13 18.92 4.18
CA VAL A 37 6.25 18.22 3.57
C VAL A 37 6.13 18.32 2.06
N PRO A 38 7.01 19.08 1.38
CA PRO A 38 6.99 19.22 -0.08
C PRO A 38 7.07 17.86 -0.78
N VAL A 39 6.24 17.66 -1.80
CA VAL A 39 6.20 16.44 -2.63
C VAL A 39 6.68 16.80 -4.04
N ARG A 40 7.69 16.08 -4.55
CA ARG A 40 8.25 16.31 -5.89
C ARG A 40 7.41 15.69 -7.00
N LEU A 41 6.91 14.49 -6.76
CA LEU A 41 6.07 13.74 -7.70
C LEU A 41 4.87 13.13 -6.96
N LEU A 42 3.67 13.47 -7.41
CA LEU A 42 2.43 12.79 -7.02
C LEU A 42 2.10 11.74 -8.07
N VAL A 43 1.82 10.51 -7.66
CA VAL A 43 1.39 9.41 -8.53
C VAL A 43 0.02 8.95 -8.11
N THR A 44 -0.87 8.74 -9.09
CA THR A 44 -2.25 8.28 -8.88
C THR A 44 -2.66 7.33 -9.99
N THR A 45 -3.84 6.71 -9.88
CA THR A 45 -4.53 6.14 -11.05
C THR A 45 -5.21 7.26 -11.86
N PRO A 46 -5.57 7.02 -13.15
CA PRO A 46 -6.37 7.97 -13.91
C PRO A 46 -7.69 8.32 -13.22
N MET A 47 -8.43 7.33 -12.71
CA MET A 47 -9.68 7.55 -11.98
C MET A 47 -9.48 8.47 -10.76
N ALA A 48 -8.48 8.19 -9.93
CA ALA A 48 -8.19 9.01 -8.76
C ALA A 48 -7.87 10.46 -9.17
N GLY A 49 -7.12 10.64 -10.25
CA GLY A 49 -6.77 11.95 -10.82
C GLY A 49 -7.97 12.80 -11.23
N GLU A 50 -9.10 12.17 -11.59
CA GLU A 50 -10.32 12.87 -11.97
C GLU A 50 -11.15 13.39 -10.78
N THR A 51 -10.88 12.90 -9.56
CA THR A 51 -11.61 13.34 -8.37
C THR A 51 -11.25 14.77 -7.96
N THR A 52 -12.21 15.49 -7.38
CA THR A 52 -12.02 16.88 -6.95
C THR A 52 -10.88 17.00 -5.94
N ILE A 53 -10.79 16.06 -5.00
CA ILE A 53 -9.76 16.08 -3.96
C ILE A 53 -8.36 15.94 -4.60
N VAL A 54 -8.16 14.97 -5.48
CA VAL A 54 -6.85 14.75 -6.11
C VAL A 54 -6.50 15.88 -7.06
N LYS A 55 -7.47 16.43 -7.82
CA LYS A 55 -7.26 17.63 -8.65
C LYS A 55 -6.76 18.82 -7.83
N SER A 56 -7.26 19.01 -6.63
CA SER A 56 -6.75 20.07 -5.74
C SER A 56 -5.31 19.82 -5.28
N LEU A 57 -4.92 18.57 -5.12
CA LEU A 57 -3.54 18.19 -4.74
C LEU A 57 -2.57 18.39 -5.93
N THR A 58 -3.00 18.03 -7.14
CA THR A 58 -2.15 18.17 -8.34
C THR A 58 -1.78 19.61 -8.64
N ALA A 59 -2.63 20.57 -8.28
CA ALA A 59 -2.34 21.99 -8.41
C ALA A 59 -1.17 22.47 -7.51
N ASN A 60 -0.83 21.71 -6.47
CA ASN A 60 0.16 22.09 -5.46
C ASN A 60 1.44 21.22 -5.52
N VAL A 61 1.64 20.47 -6.60
CA VAL A 61 2.83 19.63 -6.80
C VAL A 61 3.51 19.97 -8.12
N ALA A 62 4.85 19.91 -8.13
CA ALA A 62 5.62 20.23 -9.33
C ALA A 62 5.38 19.24 -10.47
N ARG A 63 5.13 17.99 -10.17
CA ARG A 63 4.88 16.93 -11.15
C ARG A 63 3.79 15.98 -10.65
N TRP A 64 2.87 15.66 -11.53
CA TRP A 64 1.85 14.65 -11.35
C TRP A 64 1.87 13.65 -12.50
N GLN A 65 1.65 12.38 -12.18
CA GLN A 65 1.59 11.30 -13.14
C GLN A 65 0.45 10.35 -12.79
N ALA A 66 -0.44 10.10 -13.73
CA ALA A 66 -1.41 9.02 -13.64
C ALA A 66 -0.83 7.76 -14.30
N VAL A 67 -0.94 6.62 -13.62
CA VAL A 67 -0.38 5.34 -14.08
C VAL A 67 -1.36 4.18 -13.90
N MET A 68 -1.20 3.19 -14.74
CA MET A 68 -1.82 1.86 -14.66
C MET A 68 -0.76 0.82 -15.06
N ALA A 69 -1.01 -0.44 -14.79
CA ALA A 69 -0.14 -1.53 -15.22
C ALA A 69 -0.25 -1.77 -16.74
N PRO A 70 0.85 -2.18 -17.41
CA PRO A 70 2.19 -2.26 -16.87
C PRO A 70 2.88 -0.90 -16.85
N ASN A 71 3.53 -0.56 -15.76
CA ASN A 71 4.31 0.67 -15.63
C ASN A 71 5.44 0.49 -14.60
N HIS A 72 6.34 1.47 -14.52
CA HIS A 72 7.46 1.45 -13.58
C HIS A 72 7.62 2.80 -12.89
N LEU A 73 7.72 2.78 -11.57
CA LEU A 73 8.03 3.94 -10.75
C LEU A 73 9.47 3.83 -10.24
N ARG A 74 10.22 4.93 -10.32
CA ARG A 74 11.60 4.99 -9.81
C ARG A 74 11.80 6.15 -8.86
N VAL A 75 12.42 5.86 -7.72
CA VAL A 75 12.81 6.87 -6.71
C VAL A 75 14.24 6.55 -6.25
N GLY A 76 15.20 7.33 -6.69
CA GLY A 76 16.61 7.02 -6.43
C GLY A 76 16.94 5.59 -6.90
N PRO A 77 17.48 4.74 -6.01
CA PRO A 77 17.80 3.34 -6.34
C PRO A 77 16.57 2.42 -6.34
N LEU A 78 15.44 2.85 -5.81
CA LEU A 78 14.23 2.04 -5.70
C LEU A 78 13.50 1.98 -7.03
N LYS A 79 13.06 0.78 -7.40
CA LYS A 79 12.19 0.54 -8.54
C LYS A 79 10.98 -0.27 -8.08
N PHE A 80 9.80 0.19 -8.46
CA PHE A 80 8.54 -0.53 -8.26
C PHE A 80 7.86 -0.73 -9.61
N ASP A 81 7.44 -1.94 -9.87
CA ASP A 81 6.58 -2.26 -10.99
C ASP A 81 5.13 -2.05 -10.56
N VAL A 82 4.36 -1.33 -11.38
CA VAL A 82 2.90 -1.25 -11.24
C VAL A 82 2.33 -2.49 -11.90
N VAL A 83 1.79 -3.40 -11.08
CA VAL A 83 1.35 -4.74 -11.53
C VAL A 83 -0.18 -4.86 -11.64
N ALA A 84 -0.92 -3.92 -11.10
CA ALA A 84 -2.36 -3.69 -11.27
C ALA A 84 -2.69 -2.21 -10.96
N PRO A 85 -3.85 -1.69 -11.42
CA PRO A 85 -4.81 -2.29 -12.35
C PRO A 85 -4.29 -2.24 -13.80
N ALA A 86 -4.70 -3.22 -14.62
CA ALA A 86 -4.34 -3.26 -16.05
C ALA A 86 -5.33 -2.47 -16.93
N SER A 87 -6.53 -2.19 -16.43
CA SER A 87 -7.57 -1.42 -17.13
C SER A 87 -8.49 -0.71 -16.14
N ALA A 88 -9.15 0.33 -16.60
CA ALA A 88 -10.20 0.98 -15.83
C ALA A 88 -11.40 0.04 -15.66
N SER A 89 -11.96 0.01 -14.47
CA SER A 89 -13.12 -0.80 -14.11
C SER A 89 -14.35 0.01 -13.71
N GLY A 90 -14.12 1.27 -13.29
CA GLY A 90 -15.14 2.12 -12.70
C GLY A 90 -15.36 1.89 -11.21
N GLU A 91 -14.60 0.95 -10.59
CA GLU A 91 -14.68 0.60 -9.18
C GLU A 91 -13.42 1.05 -8.44
N THR A 92 -13.57 1.90 -7.43
CA THR A 92 -12.43 2.56 -6.76
C THR A 92 -11.40 1.59 -6.20
N ASN A 93 -11.85 0.55 -5.50
CA ASN A 93 -10.95 -0.44 -4.90
C ASN A 93 -10.29 -1.32 -5.97
N ALA A 94 -11.05 -1.75 -6.99
CA ALA A 94 -10.51 -2.55 -8.09
C ALA A 94 -9.46 -1.77 -8.91
N GLU A 95 -9.51 -0.44 -8.88
CA GLU A 95 -8.52 0.44 -9.51
C GLU A 95 -7.39 0.88 -8.57
N SER A 96 -7.21 0.24 -7.41
CA SER A 96 -6.07 0.49 -6.54
C SER A 96 -4.75 0.16 -7.22
N LEU A 97 -3.78 1.09 -7.15
CA LEU A 97 -2.41 0.80 -7.58
C LEU A 97 -1.80 -0.31 -6.72
N VAL A 98 -1.36 -1.35 -7.39
CA VAL A 98 -0.58 -2.44 -6.78
C VAL A 98 0.87 -2.30 -7.20
N LEU A 99 1.76 -2.15 -6.22
CA LEU A 99 3.17 -1.91 -6.43
C LEU A 99 3.99 -3.11 -5.97
N TYR A 100 4.86 -3.59 -6.84
CA TYR A 100 5.78 -4.69 -6.59
C TYR A 100 7.21 -4.26 -6.78
N GLY A 101 8.08 -4.49 -5.80
CA GLY A 101 9.47 -4.06 -5.91
C GLY A 101 10.33 -4.44 -4.71
N LYS A 102 11.62 -4.11 -4.78
CA LYS A 102 12.57 -4.38 -3.70
C LYS A 102 12.83 -3.15 -2.84
N ILE A 103 12.86 -3.38 -1.52
CA ILE A 103 13.41 -2.44 -0.54
C ILE A 103 14.52 -3.18 0.22
N GLY A 104 15.76 -2.74 0.05
CA GLY A 104 16.91 -3.56 0.42
C GLY A 104 16.94 -4.83 -0.44
N ASP A 105 17.17 -5.97 0.20
CA ASP A 105 17.13 -7.28 -0.48
C ASP A 105 15.74 -7.95 -0.42
N SER A 106 14.78 -7.36 0.29
CA SER A 106 13.45 -7.92 0.49
C SER A 106 12.49 -7.52 -0.62
N GLN A 107 11.68 -8.47 -1.07
CA GLN A 107 10.63 -8.27 -2.06
C GLN A 107 9.31 -7.85 -1.40
N TRP A 108 8.70 -6.80 -1.88
CA TRP A 108 7.51 -6.19 -1.32
C TRP A 108 6.35 -6.15 -2.31
N LEU A 109 5.15 -6.40 -1.80
CA LEU A 109 3.91 -6.14 -2.52
C LEU A 109 3.01 -5.20 -1.69
N PHE A 110 2.69 -4.05 -2.26
CA PHE A 110 1.73 -3.08 -1.73
C PHE A 110 0.47 -3.13 -2.59
N THR A 111 -0.64 -3.54 -2.01
CA THR A 111 -1.86 -3.88 -2.76
C THR A 111 -2.92 -2.78 -2.78
N GLY A 112 -2.72 -1.68 -2.04
CA GLY A 112 -3.81 -0.73 -1.82
C GLY A 112 -5.04 -1.43 -1.24
N ASP A 113 -6.19 -1.16 -1.81
CA ASP A 113 -7.45 -1.79 -1.43
C ASP A 113 -8.03 -2.69 -2.54
N THR A 114 -7.13 -3.24 -3.37
CA THR A 114 -7.53 -4.13 -4.48
C THR A 114 -8.46 -5.26 -4.02
N THR A 115 -9.27 -5.77 -4.94
CA THR A 115 -10.31 -6.77 -4.66
C THR A 115 -9.87 -8.18 -5.03
N LYS A 116 -10.60 -9.20 -4.55
CA LYS A 116 -10.36 -10.61 -4.91
C LYS A 116 -10.39 -10.86 -6.41
N GLU A 117 -11.28 -10.19 -7.12
CA GLU A 117 -11.41 -10.33 -8.57
C GLU A 117 -10.12 -9.86 -9.28
N VAL A 118 -9.55 -8.74 -8.84
CA VAL A 118 -8.27 -8.24 -9.37
C VAL A 118 -7.11 -9.15 -8.94
N GLU A 119 -7.09 -9.59 -7.69
CA GLU A 119 -6.09 -10.54 -7.20
C GLU A 119 -6.06 -11.81 -8.07
N GLN A 120 -7.23 -12.42 -8.32
CA GLN A 120 -7.36 -13.64 -9.11
C GLN A 120 -7.05 -13.42 -10.61
N ALA A 121 -7.61 -12.35 -11.18
CA ALA A 121 -7.52 -12.13 -12.63
C ALA A 121 -6.18 -11.52 -13.05
N GLN A 122 -5.55 -10.71 -12.20
CA GLN A 122 -4.38 -9.92 -12.59
C GLN A 122 -3.11 -10.26 -11.81
N LEU A 123 -3.19 -10.63 -10.52
CA LEU A 123 -2.00 -10.86 -9.70
C LEU A 123 -1.56 -12.33 -9.70
N VAL A 124 -2.49 -13.27 -9.54
CA VAL A 124 -2.18 -14.71 -9.55
C VAL A 124 -1.46 -15.15 -10.83
N PRO A 125 -1.90 -14.74 -12.05
CA PRO A 125 -1.22 -15.15 -13.27
C PRO A 125 0.21 -14.62 -13.44
N GLN A 126 0.61 -13.62 -12.65
CA GLN A 126 1.96 -13.07 -12.72
C GLN A 126 2.99 -13.87 -11.90
N HIS A 127 2.55 -14.87 -11.12
CA HIS A 127 3.40 -15.73 -10.31
C HIS A 127 4.39 -14.95 -9.40
N LEU A 128 3.94 -13.81 -8.85
CA LEU A 128 4.74 -12.98 -7.96
C LEU A 128 4.99 -13.72 -6.65
N GLN A 129 6.16 -13.48 -6.07
CA GLN A 129 6.49 -13.89 -4.70
C GLN A 129 6.99 -12.67 -3.93
N ALA A 130 6.66 -12.57 -2.64
CA ALA A 130 7.07 -11.44 -1.83
C ALA A 130 7.48 -11.89 -0.41
N ASP A 131 8.47 -11.23 0.16
CA ASP A 131 8.81 -11.40 1.57
C ASP A 131 7.78 -10.68 2.45
N PHE A 132 7.36 -9.49 2.02
CA PHE A 132 6.40 -8.64 2.74
C PHE A 132 5.18 -8.34 1.90
N LEU A 133 4.01 -8.59 2.47
CA LEU A 133 2.72 -8.20 1.90
C LEU A 133 2.07 -7.11 2.75
N LYS A 134 1.80 -5.92 2.18
CA LYS A 134 0.78 -5.03 2.72
C LYS A 134 -0.58 -5.61 2.33
N VAL A 135 -1.31 -6.14 3.29
CA VAL A 135 -2.60 -6.82 3.08
C VAL A 135 -3.62 -5.86 2.47
N SER A 136 -4.31 -6.33 1.45
CA SER A 136 -5.32 -5.56 0.71
C SER A 136 -6.45 -5.09 1.63
N HIS A 137 -6.96 -3.90 1.35
CA HIS A 137 -8.19 -3.34 1.90
C HIS A 137 -8.28 -3.51 3.43
N HIS A 138 -7.19 -3.16 4.14
CA HIS A 138 -7.08 -3.23 5.61
C HIS A 138 -7.39 -4.62 6.22
N GLY A 139 -7.37 -5.67 5.41
CA GLY A 139 -7.81 -7.02 5.80
C GLY A 139 -9.31 -7.24 5.65
N SER A 140 -9.96 -6.57 4.71
CA SER A 140 -11.36 -6.82 4.34
C SER A 140 -11.56 -8.23 3.79
N LYS A 141 -12.72 -8.82 4.07
CA LYS A 141 -13.15 -10.10 3.47
C LYS A 141 -13.39 -10.04 1.96
N THR A 142 -13.44 -8.84 1.38
CA THR A 142 -13.56 -8.62 -0.07
C THR A 142 -12.24 -8.71 -0.81
N ALA A 143 -11.15 -8.95 -0.08
CA ALA A 143 -9.79 -9.05 -0.59
C ALA A 143 -9.05 -10.21 0.08
N SER A 144 -7.76 -10.39 -0.23
CA SER A 144 -6.89 -11.43 0.33
C SER A 144 -7.42 -12.83 0.03
N ASP A 145 -7.67 -13.09 -1.25
CA ASP A 145 -8.11 -14.40 -1.73
C ASP A 145 -7.09 -15.50 -1.37
N PHE A 146 -7.59 -16.68 -1.01
CA PHE A 146 -6.73 -17.80 -0.59
C PHE A 146 -5.69 -18.19 -1.64
N ALA A 147 -6.12 -18.32 -2.90
CA ALA A 147 -5.21 -18.71 -4.00
C ALA A 147 -4.15 -17.62 -4.27
N PHE A 148 -4.52 -16.34 -4.14
CA PHE A 148 -3.58 -15.23 -4.27
C PHE A 148 -2.53 -15.26 -3.15
N ILE A 149 -2.95 -15.33 -1.88
CA ILE A 149 -2.02 -15.36 -0.74
C ILE A 149 -1.13 -16.60 -0.78
N GLN A 150 -1.69 -17.76 -1.16
CA GLN A 150 -0.93 -19.01 -1.33
C GLN A 150 0.13 -18.89 -2.44
N ALA A 151 -0.23 -18.32 -3.60
CA ALA A 151 0.70 -18.14 -4.71
C ALA A 151 1.81 -17.14 -4.38
N LEU A 152 1.47 -16.03 -3.68
CA LEU A 152 2.43 -15.00 -3.27
C LEU A 152 3.38 -15.50 -2.18
N ASN A 153 2.91 -16.36 -1.27
CA ASN A 153 3.63 -16.99 -0.17
C ASN A 153 4.51 -16.02 0.65
N PRO A 154 3.94 -14.95 1.23
CA PRO A 154 4.73 -13.95 1.95
C PRO A 154 5.25 -14.48 3.28
N GLN A 155 6.45 -14.03 3.68
CA GLN A 155 7.02 -14.35 5.00
C GLN A 155 6.33 -13.58 6.12
N LEU A 156 5.81 -12.39 5.82
CA LEU A 156 5.08 -11.54 6.79
C LEU A 156 4.00 -10.71 6.08
N ALA A 157 2.79 -10.79 6.63
CA ALA A 157 1.66 -9.95 6.24
C ALA A 157 1.55 -8.73 7.18
N LEU A 158 1.41 -7.54 6.60
CA LEU A 158 1.27 -6.27 7.33
C LEU A 158 -0.13 -5.72 7.12
N ILE A 159 -0.91 -5.63 8.18
CA ILE A 159 -2.29 -5.13 8.16
C ILE A 159 -2.30 -3.72 8.74
N SER A 160 -2.71 -2.73 7.94
CA SER A 160 -2.93 -1.36 8.38
C SER A 160 -4.41 -1.18 8.71
N ALA A 161 -4.79 -1.26 9.98
CA ALA A 161 -6.15 -1.04 10.43
C ALA A 161 -6.16 -0.16 11.68
N GLY A 162 -7.20 0.65 11.83
CA GLY A 162 -7.40 1.48 13.02
C GLY A 162 -7.93 0.67 14.20
N ARG A 163 -7.60 1.10 15.43
CA ARG A 163 -8.28 0.58 16.63
C ARG A 163 -9.74 0.95 16.58
N ASN A 164 -10.62 -0.01 16.90
CA ASN A 164 -12.07 0.21 16.94
C ASN A 164 -12.63 0.81 15.64
N ASN A 165 -12.04 0.44 14.48
CA ASN A 165 -12.53 0.92 13.21
C ASN A 165 -13.97 0.42 12.96
N ARG A 166 -14.78 1.30 12.36
CA ARG A 166 -16.21 1.03 12.12
C ARG A 166 -16.50 -0.12 11.16
N TYR A 167 -15.50 -0.53 10.38
CA TYR A 167 -15.64 -1.60 9.38
C TYR A 167 -15.34 -2.99 9.95
N GLY A 168 -14.79 -3.07 11.17
CA GLY A 168 -14.40 -4.33 11.79
C GLY A 168 -13.15 -4.98 11.19
N HIS A 169 -12.32 -4.19 10.49
CA HIS A 169 -11.07 -4.70 9.89
C HIS A 169 -9.98 -4.96 10.94
N PRO A 170 -9.15 -5.99 10.75
CA PRO A 170 -9.27 -7.03 9.74
C PRO A 170 -10.42 -8.00 10.04
N HIS A 171 -11.11 -8.46 8.99
CA HIS A 171 -12.15 -9.47 9.11
C HIS A 171 -11.57 -10.84 9.44
N GLN A 172 -12.38 -11.67 10.11
CA GLN A 172 -11.97 -13.01 10.54
C GLN A 172 -11.60 -13.91 9.35
N GLU A 173 -12.25 -13.74 8.21
CA GLU A 173 -11.97 -14.48 6.98
C GLU A 173 -10.54 -14.27 6.48
N THR A 174 -10.07 -13.01 6.47
CA THR A 174 -8.69 -12.70 6.10
C THR A 174 -7.69 -13.29 7.09
N LEU A 175 -7.97 -13.16 8.40
CA LEU A 175 -7.11 -13.76 9.43
C LEU A 175 -7.05 -15.29 9.33
N ALA A 176 -8.20 -15.93 9.05
CA ALA A 176 -8.27 -17.37 8.85
C ALA A 176 -7.48 -17.84 7.62
N THR A 177 -7.53 -17.07 6.51
CA THR A 177 -6.69 -17.34 5.32
C THR A 177 -5.21 -17.31 5.66
N LEU A 178 -4.73 -16.26 6.34
CA LEU A 178 -3.32 -16.14 6.74
C LEU A 178 -2.91 -17.26 7.69
N GLN A 179 -3.77 -17.59 8.67
CA GLN A 179 -3.52 -18.67 9.62
C GLN A 179 -3.45 -20.04 8.94
N ALA A 180 -4.38 -20.34 8.03
CA ALA A 180 -4.41 -21.61 7.30
C ALA A 180 -3.16 -21.82 6.44
N LEU A 181 -2.57 -20.73 5.94
CA LEU A 181 -1.32 -20.72 5.16
C LEU A 181 -0.07 -20.57 6.04
N HIS A 182 -0.22 -20.53 7.37
CA HIS A 182 0.88 -20.33 8.33
C HIS A 182 1.68 -19.04 8.12
N ILE A 183 1.04 -17.98 7.60
CA ILE A 183 1.66 -16.70 7.35
C ILE A 183 1.51 -15.81 8.60
N PRO A 184 2.61 -15.41 9.26
CA PRO A 184 2.54 -14.49 10.37
C PRO A 184 2.01 -13.13 9.93
N ALA A 185 1.21 -12.48 10.79
CA ALA A 185 0.62 -11.17 10.50
C ALA A 185 0.83 -10.18 11.65
N LEU A 186 1.18 -8.95 11.31
CA LEU A 186 1.20 -7.82 12.24
C LEU A 186 0.11 -6.82 11.86
N ASN A 187 -0.69 -6.40 12.85
CA ASN A 187 -1.80 -5.47 12.68
C ASN A 187 -1.54 -4.18 13.47
N THR A 188 -1.57 -3.03 12.81
CA THR A 188 -1.35 -1.74 13.45
C THR A 188 -2.36 -1.41 14.56
N ALA A 189 -3.57 -1.98 14.51
CA ALA A 189 -4.56 -1.83 15.59
C ALA A 189 -4.09 -2.43 16.92
N THR A 190 -3.32 -3.51 16.89
CA THR A 190 -2.82 -4.22 18.06
C THR A 190 -1.33 -4.00 18.33
N SER A 191 -0.53 -3.86 17.27
CA SER A 191 0.92 -3.71 17.35
C SER A 191 1.40 -2.26 17.36
N GLY A 192 0.50 -1.29 17.11
CA GLY A 192 0.87 0.11 16.97
C GLY A 192 1.64 0.38 15.68
N MET A 193 2.64 1.25 15.74
CA MET A 193 3.50 1.51 14.59
C MET A 193 4.36 0.29 14.28
N ILE A 194 4.36 -0.12 13.03
CA ILE A 194 5.21 -1.20 12.51
C ILE A 194 6.20 -0.54 11.55
N TRP A 195 7.49 -0.78 11.73
CA TRP A 195 8.48 -0.40 10.73
C TRP A 195 9.44 -1.55 10.47
N VAL A 196 9.93 -1.60 9.25
CA VAL A 196 10.87 -2.62 8.78
C VAL A 196 12.15 -1.92 8.36
N ASP A 197 13.25 -2.23 9.04
CA ASP A 197 14.57 -1.80 8.63
C ASP A 197 15.12 -2.84 7.65
N ALA A 198 15.06 -2.52 6.35
CA ALA A 198 15.57 -3.37 5.29
C ALA A 198 17.01 -3.00 4.95
N THR A 199 17.95 -3.83 5.40
CA THR A 199 19.37 -3.71 5.04
C THR A 199 19.73 -4.73 3.94
N PRO A 200 20.88 -4.58 3.24
CA PRO A 200 21.28 -5.51 2.18
C PRO A 200 21.52 -6.96 2.61
N LYS A 201 21.36 -7.34 3.85
CA LYS A 201 21.59 -8.72 4.31
C LYS A 201 20.58 -9.20 5.36
N ALA A 202 19.72 -8.33 5.84
CA ALA A 202 18.73 -8.66 6.85
C ALA A 202 17.62 -7.61 6.89
N HIS A 203 16.47 -8.01 7.37
CA HIS A 203 15.43 -7.06 7.77
C HIS A 203 15.13 -7.24 9.26
N VAL A 204 14.87 -6.14 9.94
CA VAL A 204 14.45 -6.12 11.34
C VAL A 204 13.06 -5.51 11.38
N VAL A 205 12.10 -6.28 11.88
CA VAL A 205 10.73 -5.81 12.07
C VAL A 205 10.55 -5.34 13.49
N ASN A 206 10.13 -4.12 13.65
CA ASN A 206 9.93 -3.48 14.95
C ASN A 206 8.47 -3.05 15.10
N THR A 207 7.95 -3.12 16.32
CA THR A 207 6.62 -2.63 16.67
C THR A 207 6.71 -1.66 17.84
N PHE A 208 5.87 -0.64 17.84
CA PHE A 208 5.79 0.32 18.91
C PHE A 208 4.33 0.60 19.28
N ILE A 209 3.94 0.16 20.48
CA ILE A 209 2.62 0.46 21.05
C ILE A 209 2.80 1.61 22.05
N ARG A 210 2.15 2.73 21.79
CA ARG A 210 2.02 3.79 22.80
C ARG A 210 1.05 3.30 23.88
N LYS A 211 1.57 3.05 25.09
CA LYS A 211 0.76 2.73 26.28
C LYS A 211 -0.10 3.91 26.70
#